data_4334b42320dc8447b95724e3b1e77e0b
#
_entry.id   4334b42320dc8447b95724e3b1e77e0b
#
_cell.length_a   1.000
_cell.length_b   1.000
_cell.length_c   1.000
_cell.angle_alpha   90.00
_cell.angle_beta   90.00
_cell.angle_gamma   90.00
#
_symmetry.space_group_name_H-M   'P 1'
#
loop_
_entity.id
_entity.type
_entity.pdbx_description
1 polymer ?
#
loop_
_entity_poly.entity_id
_entity_poly.type
_entity_poly.pdbx_seq_one_letter_code
_entity_poly.pdbx_strand_id
1 'polypeptide(L)'
;MTPSGGRTRSGRFGGAKGPRRQRGVTLLGLLFWAVAIGFVAYVGLKTFPTVNEYLTIKKSVEAIAAEGLTTVPEIRAAFDRRRDIEYSIQSISGKDLEITKENERVVIRFAYDAEVELFEPVYLLIKYKGSSQGARE
;
A
#
# COMPACT_ATOMS: atom_id res chain seq x y z
N MET A 1 28.12 71.28 -55.00
CA MET A 1 27.39 70.03 -55.13
C MET A 1 27.76 69.13 -54.03
N THR A 2 26.84 68.92 -53.10
CA THR A 2 27.02 68.16 -51.89
C THR A 2 26.55 66.71 -52.06
N PRO A 3 27.33 65.73 -51.77
CA PRO A 3 26.83 64.36 -51.68
C PRO A 3 26.22 64.16 -50.29
N SER A 4 24.98 63.82 -50.33
CA SER A 4 24.19 63.44 -49.18
C SER A 4 24.76 62.16 -48.54
N GLY A 5 25.23 62.28 -47.30
CA GLY A 5 25.65 61.14 -46.52
C GLY A 5 24.46 60.34 -45.96
N GLY A 6 24.23 59.20 -46.53
CA GLY A 6 23.26 58.23 -45.96
C GLY A 6 23.78 57.65 -44.66
N ARG A 7 23.16 58.04 -43.57
CA ARG A 7 23.38 57.34 -42.27
C ARG A 7 22.55 56.10 -42.19
N THR A 8 23.19 54.98 -42.40
CA THR A 8 22.61 53.70 -42.01
C THR A 8 22.59 53.58 -40.50
N ARG A 9 21.42 53.74 -39.94
CA ARG A 9 21.15 53.33 -38.54
C ARG A 9 21.13 51.84 -38.48
N SER A 10 22.21 51.26 -38.03
CA SER A 10 22.18 49.87 -37.58
C SER A 10 21.29 49.78 -36.34
N GLY A 11 20.10 49.20 -36.53
CA GLY A 11 19.22 48.88 -35.43
C GLY A 11 19.84 47.80 -34.56
N ARG A 12 20.28 48.19 -33.40
CA ARG A 12 20.58 47.23 -32.36
C ARG A 12 19.26 46.60 -31.93
N PHE A 13 19.00 45.42 -32.43
CA PHE A 13 18.05 44.55 -31.76
C PHE A 13 18.68 44.05 -30.45
N GLY A 14 18.45 44.80 -29.41
CA GLY A 14 18.69 44.36 -28.06
C GLY A 14 17.69 43.23 -27.78
N GLY A 15 18.11 42.01 -27.98
CA GLY A 15 17.37 40.86 -27.51
C GLY A 15 17.32 40.93 -25.98
N ALA A 16 16.19 41.45 -25.44
CA ALA A 16 15.87 41.32 -24.08
C ALA A 16 15.72 39.82 -23.78
N LYS A 17 16.80 39.18 -23.33
CA LYS A 17 16.73 37.92 -22.66
C LYS A 17 15.89 38.14 -21.41
N GLY A 18 14.59 37.88 -21.49
CA GLY A 18 13.72 37.84 -20.34
C GLY A 18 14.33 36.94 -19.28
N PRO A 19 14.18 37.25 -18.00
CA PRO A 19 14.68 36.40 -16.94
C PRO A 19 14.07 35.02 -17.15
N ARG A 20 14.88 34.07 -17.54
CA ARG A 20 14.53 32.68 -17.40
C ARG A 20 14.23 32.50 -15.91
N ARG A 21 12.97 32.51 -15.56
CA ARG A 21 12.53 32.00 -14.27
C ARG A 21 13.03 30.56 -14.22
N GLN A 22 14.24 30.40 -13.78
CA GLN A 22 14.66 29.13 -13.26
C GLN A 22 13.66 28.85 -12.13
N ARG A 23 12.70 28.01 -12.42
CA ARG A 23 11.99 27.29 -11.38
C ARG A 23 13.02 26.38 -10.73
N GLY A 24 13.92 27.01 -9.98
CA GLY A 24 14.78 26.29 -9.08
C GLY A 24 13.85 25.65 -8.08
N VAL A 25 13.74 24.31 -8.18
CA VAL A 25 13.30 23.55 -7.03
C VAL A 25 14.19 24.07 -5.90
N THR A 26 13.61 24.83 -4.97
CA THR A 26 14.38 25.35 -3.84
C THR A 26 14.96 24.13 -3.11
N LEU A 27 16.19 24.25 -2.62
CA LEU A 27 16.83 23.19 -1.83
C LEU A 27 15.89 22.68 -0.72
N LEU A 28 15.12 23.60 -0.12
CA LEU A 28 14.10 23.29 0.87
C LEU A 28 12.96 22.45 0.29
N GLY A 29 12.49 22.73 -0.93
CA GLY A 29 11.46 21.93 -1.61
C GLY A 29 11.97 20.53 -1.95
N LEU A 30 13.22 20.40 -2.40
CA LEU A 30 13.85 19.12 -2.67
C LEU A 30 13.99 18.29 -1.38
N LEU A 31 14.41 18.94 -0.28
CA LEU A 31 14.50 18.29 1.03
C LEU A 31 13.13 17.81 1.51
N PHE A 32 12.09 18.63 1.37
CA PHE A 32 10.72 18.25 1.73
C PHE A 32 10.24 17.00 0.96
N TRP A 33 10.45 16.96 -0.35
CA TRP A 33 10.10 15.80 -1.18
C TRP A 33 10.91 14.57 -0.81
N ALA A 34 12.19 14.69 -0.53
CA ALA A 34 13.04 13.58 -0.10
C ALA A 34 12.54 12.98 1.22
N VAL A 35 12.17 13.81 2.19
CA VAL A 35 11.60 13.37 3.47
C VAL A 35 10.23 12.71 3.26
N ALA A 36 9.36 13.28 2.41
CA ALA A 36 8.04 12.71 2.13
C ALA A 36 8.14 11.34 1.48
N ILE A 37 9.00 11.18 0.48
CA ILE A 37 9.23 9.87 -0.19
C ILE A 37 9.85 8.87 0.78
N GLY A 38 10.82 9.28 1.57
CA GLY A 38 11.45 8.43 2.59
C GLY A 38 10.45 7.97 3.64
N PHE A 39 9.53 8.84 4.06
CA PHE A 39 8.47 8.49 5.01
C PHE A 39 7.48 7.47 4.42
N VAL A 40 7.04 7.68 3.18
CA VAL A 40 6.14 6.74 2.47
C VAL A 40 6.81 5.37 2.32
N ALA A 41 8.08 5.33 1.93
CA ALA A 41 8.84 4.09 1.82
C ALA A 41 8.98 3.38 3.18
N TYR A 42 9.24 4.13 4.25
CA TYR A 42 9.33 3.60 5.61
C TYR A 42 8.02 2.95 6.07
N VAL A 43 6.89 3.65 5.89
CA VAL A 43 5.56 3.12 6.22
C VAL A 43 5.25 1.88 5.39
N GLY A 44 5.56 1.90 4.10
CA GLY A 44 5.39 0.76 3.20
C GLY A 44 6.15 -0.48 3.65
N LEU A 45 7.42 -0.33 4.02
CA LEU A 45 8.25 -1.43 4.52
C LEU A 45 7.73 -1.98 5.85
N LYS A 46 7.26 -1.12 6.74
CA LYS A 46 6.68 -1.54 8.03
C LYS A 46 5.34 -2.26 7.87
N THR A 47 4.56 -1.89 6.85
CA THR A 47 3.23 -2.46 6.59
C THR A 47 3.30 -3.75 5.76
N PHE A 48 4.38 -3.94 5.01
CA PHE A 48 4.55 -5.11 4.12
C PHE A 48 4.29 -6.46 4.80
N PRO A 49 4.83 -6.77 5.98
CA PRO A 49 4.59 -8.05 6.63
C PRO A 49 3.12 -8.27 6.99
N THR A 50 2.37 -7.23 7.38
CA THR A 50 0.95 -7.36 7.73
C THR A 50 0.08 -7.63 6.50
N VAL A 51 0.40 -7.01 5.36
CA VAL A 51 -0.27 -7.29 4.07
C VAL A 51 0.02 -8.72 3.61
N ASN A 52 1.27 -9.16 3.72
CA ASN A 52 1.65 -10.53 3.37
C ASN A 52 0.93 -11.57 4.25
N GLU A 53 0.82 -11.30 5.54
CA GLU A 53 0.04 -12.12 6.47
C GLU A 53 -1.43 -12.21 6.04
N TYR A 54 -2.06 -11.09 5.72
CA TYR A 54 -3.44 -11.06 5.22
C TYR A 54 -3.64 -11.93 3.98
N LEU A 55 -2.75 -11.81 3.00
CA LEU A 55 -2.82 -12.62 1.77
C LEU A 55 -2.64 -14.11 2.04
N THR A 56 -1.75 -14.46 2.97
CA THR A 56 -1.52 -15.84 3.38
C THR A 56 -2.73 -16.42 4.10
N ILE A 57 -3.34 -15.67 5.01
CA ILE A 57 -4.58 -16.06 5.70
C ILE A 57 -5.69 -16.28 4.68
N LYS A 58 -5.87 -15.34 3.76
CA LYS A 58 -6.90 -15.43 2.71
C LYS A 58 -6.73 -16.68 1.85
N LYS A 59 -5.52 -16.95 1.37
CA LYS A 59 -5.21 -18.16 0.59
C LYS A 59 -5.46 -19.44 1.39
N SER A 60 -5.11 -19.46 2.67
CA SER A 60 -5.32 -20.61 3.55
C SER A 60 -6.80 -20.87 3.77
N VAL A 61 -7.59 -19.84 3.99
CA VAL A 61 -9.04 -19.93 4.17
C VAL A 61 -9.73 -20.41 2.88
N GLU A 62 -9.34 -19.88 1.73
CA GLU A 62 -9.87 -20.32 0.43
C GLU A 62 -9.53 -21.79 0.15
N ALA A 63 -8.31 -22.23 0.45
CA ALA A 63 -7.89 -23.61 0.26
C ALA A 63 -8.65 -24.57 1.18
N ILE A 64 -8.85 -24.20 2.45
CA ILE A 64 -9.62 -25.01 3.40
C ILE A 64 -11.09 -25.11 2.98
N ALA A 65 -11.68 -24.01 2.51
CA ALA A 65 -13.04 -24.06 1.98
C ALA A 65 -13.18 -24.99 0.76
N ALA A 66 -12.14 -25.10 -0.06
CA ALA A 66 -12.09 -26.01 -1.20
C ALA A 66 -11.87 -27.48 -0.81
N GLU A 67 -11.37 -27.77 0.38
CA GLU A 67 -11.15 -29.15 0.88
C GLU A 67 -12.45 -29.90 1.17
N GLY A 68 -13.59 -29.21 1.20
CA GLY A 68 -14.89 -29.83 1.41
C GLY A 68 -15.17 -30.26 2.86
N LEU A 69 -14.44 -29.73 3.82
CA LEU A 69 -14.68 -29.95 5.25
C LEU A 69 -16.05 -29.40 5.64
N THR A 70 -16.79 -30.15 6.43
CA THR A 70 -18.19 -29.83 6.75
C THR A 70 -18.41 -29.39 8.18
N THR A 71 -17.49 -29.67 9.08
CA THR A 71 -17.62 -29.37 10.50
C THR A 71 -16.71 -28.21 10.93
N VAL A 72 -17.22 -27.39 11.84
CA VAL A 72 -16.47 -26.24 12.39
C VAL A 72 -15.15 -26.67 13.06
N PRO A 73 -15.12 -27.72 13.91
CA PRO A 73 -13.87 -28.15 14.51
C PRO A 73 -12.80 -28.61 13.53
N GLU A 74 -13.20 -29.31 12.44
CA GLU A 74 -12.27 -29.76 11.40
C GLU A 74 -11.65 -28.58 10.64
N ILE A 75 -12.47 -27.59 10.31
CA ILE A 75 -12.04 -26.38 9.62
C ILE A 75 -11.06 -25.59 10.48
N ARG A 76 -11.36 -25.41 11.74
CA ARG A 76 -10.47 -24.74 12.70
C ARG A 76 -9.15 -25.48 12.89
N ALA A 77 -9.21 -26.79 13.04
CA ALA A 77 -8.01 -27.63 13.13
C ALA A 77 -7.15 -27.58 11.86
N ALA A 78 -7.79 -27.57 10.69
CA ALA A 78 -7.10 -27.45 9.41
C ALA A 78 -6.38 -26.09 9.29
N PHE A 79 -7.01 -25.03 9.74
CA PHE A 79 -6.40 -23.70 9.77
C PHE A 79 -5.20 -23.63 10.72
N ASP A 80 -5.34 -24.17 11.93
CA ASP A 80 -4.25 -24.19 12.91
C ASP A 80 -3.05 -25.00 12.43
N ARG A 81 -3.27 -26.14 11.75
CA ARG A 81 -2.17 -26.91 11.11
C ARG A 81 -1.46 -26.10 10.04
N ARG A 82 -2.19 -25.32 9.22
CA ARG A 82 -1.57 -24.45 8.23
C ARG A 82 -0.79 -23.32 8.88
N ARG A 83 -1.35 -22.73 9.92
CA ARG A 83 -0.68 -21.68 10.71
C ARG A 83 0.65 -22.18 11.29
N ASP A 84 0.70 -23.41 11.77
CA ASP A 84 1.94 -24.00 12.34
C ASP A 84 3.05 -24.18 11.29
N ILE A 85 2.67 -24.30 10.02
CA ILE A 85 3.61 -24.39 8.90
C ILE A 85 3.95 -23.00 8.34
N GLU A 86 2.95 -22.13 8.27
CA GLU A 86 3.06 -20.77 7.72
C GLU A 86 3.39 -19.78 8.85
N TYR A 87 4.63 -19.58 9.13
CA TYR A 87 5.11 -18.67 10.21
C TYR A 87 4.66 -17.22 10.05
N SER A 88 4.16 -16.83 8.88
CA SER A 88 3.65 -15.49 8.62
C SER A 88 2.28 -15.23 9.26
N ILE A 89 1.54 -16.26 9.66
CA ILE A 89 0.22 -16.11 10.30
C ILE A 89 0.40 -16.07 11.82
N GLN A 90 0.33 -14.88 12.39
CA GLN A 90 0.54 -14.65 13.82
C GLN A 90 -0.68 -14.00 14.51
N SER A 91 -1.45 -13.22 13.77
CA SER A 91 -2.51 -12.38 14.32
C SER A 91 -3.78 -13.15 14.68
N ILE A 92 -4.08 -14.26 14.04
CA ILE A 92 -5.28 -15.06 14.25
C ILE A 92 -5.00 -16.56 14.36
N SER A 93 -5.96 -17.27 14.93
CA SER A 93 -5.97 -18.73 15.05
C SER A 93 -7.32 -19.30 14.57
N GLY A 94 -7.44 -20.62 14.51
CA GLY A 94 -8.67 -21.26 14.06
C GLY A 94 -9.93 -20.86 14.84
N LYS A 95 -9.79 -20.51 16.12
CA LYS A 95 -10.90 -20.05 16.97
C LYS A 95 -11.44 -18.66 16.60
N ASP A 96 -10.61 -17.85 15.93
CA ASP A 96 -10.98 -16.49 15.52
C ASP A 96 -11.73 -16.48 14.16
N LEU A 97 -11.84 -17.65 13.53
CA LEU A 97 -12.57 -17.79 12.28
C LEU A 97 -14.07 -17.87 12.54
N GLU A 98 -14.83 -17.08 11.80
CA GLU A 98 -16.28 -17.18 11.72
C GLU A 98 -16.63 -18.12 10.57
N ILE A 99 -17.24 -19.27 10.92
CA ILE A 99 -17.57 -20.30 9.98
C ILE A 99 -19.08 -20.41 9.87
N THR A 100 -19.60 -20.11 8.70
CA THR A 100 -21.04 -20.17 8.40
C THR A 100 -21.29 -21.07 7.20
N LYS A 101 -22.52 -21.51 7.06
CA LYS A 101 -22.98 -22.28 5.90
C LYS A 101 -24.01 -21.48 5.14
N GLU A 102 -23.66 -21.05 3.94
CA GLU A 102 -24.51 -20.29 3.05
C GLU A 102 -24.73 -21.05 1.74
N ASN A 103 -25.98 -21.24 1.33
CA ASN A 103 -26.33 -21.98 0.10
C ASN A 103 -25.60 -23.33 -0.03
N GLU A 104 -25.60 -24.11 1.06
CA GLU A 104 -24.93 -25.41 1.16
C GLU A 104 -23.41 -25.38 1.04
N ARG A 105 -22.80 -24.21 0.98
CA ARG A 105 -21.35 -24.00 0.96
C ARG A 105 -20.86 -23.45 2.27
N VAL A 106 -19.72 -23.96 2.70
CA VAL A 106 -19.02 -23.42 3.86
C VAL A 106 -18.36 -22.11 3.50
N VAL A 107 -18.66 -21.08 4.27
CA VAL A 107 -18.06 -19.74 4.15
C VAL A 107 -17.25 -19.47 5.41
N ILE A 108 -16.00 -19.20 5.23
CA ILE A 108 -15.06 -18.88 6.31
C ILE A 108 -14.74 -17.39 6.22
N ARG A 109 -15.06 -16.66 7.27
CA ARG A 109 -14.76 -15.23 7.40
C ARG A 109 -13.76 -15.02 8.51
N PHE A 110 -12.94 -14.00 8.35
CA PHE A 110 -12.00 -13.55 9.36
C PHE A 110 -11.92 -12.05 9.40
N ALA A 111 -11.68 -11.50 10.58
CA ALA A 111 -11.41 -10.10 10.78
C ALA A 111 -10.39 -9.95 11.90
N TYR A 112 -9.41 -9.09 11.72
CA TYR A 112 -8.42 -8.78 12.73
C TYR A 112 -7.83 -7.39 12.55
N ASP A 113 -7.28 -6.86 13.62
CA ASP A 113 -6.60 -5.58 13.63
C ASP A 113 -5.09 -5.81 13.69
N ALA A 114 -4.35 -5.17 12.80
CA ALA A 114 -2.89 -5.18 12.82
C ALA A 114 -2.37 -3.79 13.23
N GLU A 115 -1.59 -3.75 14.30
CA GLU A 115 -0.91 -2.55 14.73
C GLU A 115 0.51 -2.54 14.17
N VAL A 116 0.84 -1.47 13.45
CA VAL A 116 2.19 -1.22 12.93
C VAL A 116 2.80 -0.07 13.71
N GLU A 117 3.82 -0.34 14.47
CA GLU A 117 4.59 0.69 15.16
C GLU A 117 5.42 1.47 14.15
N LEU A 118 5.15 2.76 14.03
CA LEU A 118 5.91 3.66 13.18
C LEU A 118 7.05 4.31 13.97
N PHE A 119 6.69 5.04 15.02
CA PHE A 119 7.58 5.64 16.02
C PHE A 119 6.74 5.96 17.27
N GLU A 120 7.29 5.76 18.44
CA GLU A 120 6.55 6.04 19.67
C GLU A 120 6.22 7.55 19.80
N PRO A 121 4.97 7.91 20.14
CA PRO A 121 3.81 7.08 20.47
C PRO A 121 2.86 6.80 19.30
N VAL A 122 3.32 6.87 18.05
CA VAL A 122 2.47 6.78 16.84
C VAL A 122 2.43 5.35 16.31
N TYR A 123 1.23 4.80 16.23
CA TYR A 123 0.92 3.47 15.67
C TYR A 123 -0.06 3.60 14.52
N LEU A 124 0.12 2.77 13.51
CA LEU A 124 -0.84 2.61 12.42
C LEU A 124 -1.70 1.39 12.70
N LEU A 125 -3.00 1.60 12.89
CA LEU A 125 -3.96 0.52 13.04
C LEU A 125 -4.60 0.20 11.70
N ILE A 126 -4.41 -1.03 11.22
CA ILE A 126 -4.99 -1.51 9.98
C ILE A 126 -6.00 -2.60 10.31
N LYS A 127 -7.24 -2.40 9.86
CA LYS A 127 -8.30 -3.40 10.02
C LYS A 127 -8.40 -4.26 8.78
N TYR A 128 -8.17 -5.55 8.93
CA TYR A 128 -8.29 -6.52 7.86
C TYR A 128 -9.55 -7.35 8.01
N LYS A 129 -10.24 -7.54 6.89
CA LYS A 129 -11.39 -8.44 6.77
C LYS A 129 -11.26 -9.25 5.50
N GLY A 130 -11.64 -10.50 5.56
CA GLY A 130 -11.63 -11.37 4.39
C GLY A 130 -12.61 -12.53 4.52
N SER A 131 -12.84 -13.19 3.41
CA SER A 131 -13.74 -14.33 3.29
C SER A 131 -13.23 -15.33 2.25
N SER A 132 -13.58 -16.60 2.41
CA SER A 132 -13.28 -17.65 1.43
C SER A 132 -14.02 -17.49 0.10
N GLN A 133 -15.07 -16.66 0.04
CA GLN A 133 -15.84 -16.42 -1.19
C GLN A 133 -15.40 -15.16 -1.96
N GLY A 134 -14.30 -14.53 -1.56
CA GLY A 134 -13.90 -13.24 -2.12
C GLY A 134 -14.78 -12.08 -1.65
N ALA A 135 -14.50 -10.87 -2.12
CA ALA A 135 -15.25 -9.68 -1.76
C ALA A 135 -16.61 -9.64 -2.49
N ARG A 136 -17.56 -10.42 -2.03
CA ARG A 136 -18.99 -10.19 -2.29
C ARG A 136 -19.65 -9.82 -0.97
N GLU A 137 -19.68 -8.55 -0.75
CA GLU A 137 -20.61 -7.96 0.21
C GLU A 137 -21.94 -7.72 -0.49
#